data_b0cdb6a8a4a35c7133fe28d49160aafa
#
_entry.id   b0cdb6a8a4a35c7133fe28d49160aafa
#
_cell.length_a   1.000
_cell.length_b   1.000
_cell.length_c   1.000
_cell.angle_alpha   90.00
_cell.angle_beta   90.00
_cell.angle_gamma   90.00
#
_symmetry.space_group_name_H-M   'P 1'
#
loop_
_entity.id
_entity.type
_entity.pdbx_description
1 polymer ?
#
loop_
_entity_poly.entity_id
_entity_poly.type
_entity_poly.pdbx_seq_one_letter_code
_entity_poly.pdbx_strand_id
1 'polypeptide(L)'
;MIVQRIFWGSLTVVLICIGIYFVFTIILTATQSHLIYYPNLPSREVKMSPDAIGLSYEKVNFETADGVKLSGWFIPVENCRGVVLFCHGNAGNISHRLESIQMFNRLGFSTFIFDYRGYGESGGRISERGTYTDAEAAWNYLIQQREISTDEIIIVGRSLGGSIAAWLAQGRMPKGLIVESTFTSIKDIGAELYPYLPVRLVLRFNYNTLDYIENVNCPVLIVHSRNDEMISIEHGRKLFKAAKEPKKFLEIKGTHNEAIMEARKKYTEGLNSFMSK
;
A
#
# COMPACT_ATOMS: atom_id res chain seq x y z
N MET A 1 25.81 50.35 23.40
CA MET A 1 25.87 49.09 24.21
C MET A 1 24.56 48.33 24.27
N ILE A 2 23.39 48.94 24.55
CA ILE A 2 22.10 48.25 24.65
C ILE A 2 21.69 47.58 23.31
N VAL A 3 21.76 48.31 22.19
CA VAL A 3 21.39 47.81 20.86
C VAL A 3 22.25 46.59 20.44
N GLN A 4 23.54 46.65 20.79
CA GLN A 4 24.47 45.56 20.50
C GLN A 4 24.17 44.29 21.33
N ARG A 5 23.77 44.44 22.59
CA ARG A 5 23.33 43.32 23.45
C ARG A 5 22.03 42.69 22.95
N ILE A 6 21.07 43.53 22.51
CA ILE A 6 19.80 43.03 21.92
C ILE A 6 20.09 42.25 20.62
N PHE A 7 20.94 42.79 19.75
CA PHE A 7 21.34 42.12 18.50
C PHE A 7 21.97 40.73 18.75
N TRP A 8 22.98 40.68 19.66
CA TRP A 8 23.62 39.40 19.98
C TRP A 8 22.66 38.41 20.68
N GLY A 9 21.77 38.91 21.54
CA GLY A 9 20.73 38.11 22.17
C GLY A 9 19.79 37.51 21.13
N SER A 10 19.29 38.29 20.18
CA SER A 10 18.43 37.83 19.10
C SER A 10 19.13 36.82 18.18
N LEU A 11 20.40 37.07 17.82
CA LEU A 11 21.20 36.15 17.00
C LEU A 11 21.39 34.79 17.70
N THR A 12 21.67 34.81 19.01
CA THR A 12 21.82 33.60 19.81
C THR A 12 20.54 32.76 19.81
N VAL A 13 19.37 33.39 20.00
CA VAL A 13 18.06 32.70 19.94
C VAL A 13 17.85 32.09 18.59
N VAL A 14 18.10 32.81 17.49
CA VAL A 14 17.96 32.27 16.11
C VAL A 14 18.88 31.07 15.91
N LEU A 15 20.14 31.11 16.32
CA LEU A 15 21.08 30.00 16.18
C LEU A 15 20.64 28.77 17.00
N ILE A 16 20.08 28.97 18.20
CA ILE A 16 19.53 27.89 19.02
C ILE A 16 18.33 27.24 18.28
N CYS A 17 17.40 28.04 17.75
CA CYS A 17 16.25 27.54 17.00
C CYS A 17 16.68 26.73 15.76
N ILE A 18 17.68 27.21 15.02
CA ILE A 18 18.27 26.49 13.88
C ILE A 18 18.89 25.16 14.36
N GLY A 19 19.65 25.18 15.44
CA GLY A 19 20.24 23.97 16.02
C GLY A 19 19.20 22.94 16.42
N ILE A 20 18.13 23.37 17.10
CA ILE A 20 17.00 22.49 17.47
C ILE A 20 16.33 21.90 16.21
N TYR A 21 16.08 22.73 15.19
CA TYR A 21 15.49 22.27 13.93
C TYR A 21 16.36 21.20 13.23
N PHE A 22 17.69 21.40 13.20
CA PHE A 22 18.62 20.41 12.65
C PHE A 22 18.61 19.10 13.44
N VAL A 23 18.68 19.15 14.77
CA VAL A 23 18.62 17.96 15.62
C VAL A 23 17.31 17.21 15.41
N PHE A 24 16.19 17.92 15.39
CA PHE A 24 14.87 17.34 15.12
C PHE A 24 14.81 16.65 13.75
N THR A 25 15.32 17.32 12.71
CA THR A 25 15.38 16.74 11.35
C THR A 25 16.25 15.47 11.32
N ILE A 26 17.37 15.44 12.03
CA ILE A 26 18.23 14.25 12.14
C ILE A 26 17.49 13.11 12.83
N ILE A 27 16.81 13.37 13.94
CA ILE A 27 16.01 12.35 14.66
C ILE A 27 14.92 11.77 13.74
N LEU A 28 14.15 12.64 13.07
CA LEU A 28 13.13 12.19 12.12
C LEU A 28 13.74 11.35 10.99
N THR A 29 14.90 11.76 10.46
CA THR A 29 15.61 11.00 9.42
C THR A 29 16.08 9.64 9.91
N ALA A 30 16.50 9.53 11.14
CA ALA A 30 16.92 8.27 11.75
C ALA A 30 15.75 7.31 12.04
N THR A 31 14.57 7.88 12.34
CA THR A 31 13.37 7.12 12.76
C THR A 31 12.30 6.96 11.67
N GLN A 32 12.58 7.32 10.42
CA GLN A 32 11.64 7.30 9.28
C GLN A 32 10.83 6.01 9.14
N SER A 33 11.47 4.85 9.33
CA SER A 33 10.79 3.57 9.21
C SER A 33 9.62 3.43 10.19
N HIS A 34 9.74 3.98 11.40
CA HIS A 34 8.66 3.97 12.40
C HIS A 34 7.53 4.96 12.07
N LEU A 35 7.79 5.94 11.20
CA LEU A 35 6.81 6.91 10.73
C LEU A 35 6.06 6.42 9.47
N ILE A 36 6.61 5.41 8.80
CA ILE A 36 6.05 4.86 7.56
C ILE A 36 5.36 3.52 7.81
N TYR A 37 5.89 2.67 8.69
CA TYR A 37 5.39 1.32 8.89
C TYR A 37 4.80 1.14 10.27
N TYR A 38 3.56 0.64 10.32
CA TYR A 38 2.81 0.44 11.57
C TYR A 38 2.36 -1.01 11.75
N PRO A 39 3.29 -2.00 11.79
CA PRO A 39 2.93 -3.42 11.90
C PRO A 39 2.23 -3.77 13.21
N ASN A 40 2.38 -2.94 14.25
CA ASN A 40 1.83 -3.16 15.58
C ASN A 40 0.52 -2.39 15.84
N LEU A 41 -0.05 -1.70 14.85
CA LEU A 41 -1.25 -0.88 14.98
C LEU A 41 -2.40 -1.43 14.11
N PRO A 42 -3.54 -1.85 14.66
CA PRO A 42 -3.89 -1.91 16.08
C PRO A 42 -3.19 -3.04 16.82
N SER A 43 -2.72 -4.09 16.16
CA SER A 43 -1.98 -5.22 16.71
C SER A 43 -1.17 -5.94 15.64
N ARG A 44 0.01 -6.45 16.03
CA ARG A 44 0.76 -7.39 15.20
C ARG A 44 0.16 -8.80 15.25
N GLU A 45 -0.52 -9.14 16.35
CA GLU A 45 -1.12 -10.43 16.53
C GLU A 45 -2.25 -10.68 15.52
N VAL A 46 -2.24 -11.84 14.89
CA VAL A 46 -3.29 -12.30 13.97
C VAL A 46 -4.40 -12.89 14.81
N LYS A 47 -5.45 -12.11 15.10
CA LYS A 47 -6.52 -12.47 16.03
C LYS A 47 -7.70 -13.19 15.43
N MET A 48 -7.95 -12.97 14.15
CA MET A 48 -9.06 -13.56 13.41
C MET A 48 -8.56 -14.09 12.06
N SER A 49 -9.22 -15.10 11.57
CA SER A 49 -8.94 -15.74 10.28
C SER A 49 -10.21 -15.80 9.43
N PRO A 50 -10.13 -16.13 8.16
CA PRO A 50 -11.28 -16.15 7.24
C PRO A 50 -12.43 -17.06 7.69
N ASP A 51 -12.19 -18.10 8.48
CA ASP A 51 -13.22 -18.97 9.06
C ASP A 51 -14.15 -18.21 10.03
N ALA A 52 -13.66 -17.18 10.71
CA ALA A 52 -14.49 -16.32 11.57
C ALA A 52 -15.61 -15.59 10.81
N ILE A 53 -15.49 -15.50 9.49
CA ILE A 53 -16.49 -14.92 8.59
C ILE A 53 -17.11 -15.96 7.63
N GLY A 54 -16.93 -17.26 7.93
CA GLY A 54 -17.51 -18.38 7.22
C GLY A 54 -16.82 -18.72 5.88
N LEU A 55 -15.55 -18.30 5.70
CA LEU A 55 -14.77 -18.61 4.50
C LEU A 55 -13.71 -19.68 4.78
N SER A 56 -13.66 -20.70 3.96
CA SER A 56 -12.55 -21.66 3.97
C SER A 56 -11.28 -20.98 3.48
N TYR A 57 -10.14 -21.35 4.06
CA TYR A 57 -8.84 -20.82 3.66
C TYR A 57 -7.71 -21.83 3.93
N GLU A 58 -6.62 -21.63 3.24
CA GLU A 58 -5.35 -22.33 3.45
C GLU A 58 -4.34 -21.34 4.04
N LYS A 59 -3.73 -21.69 5.17
CA LYS A 59 -2.57 -20.95 5.69
C LYS A 59 -1.37 -21.30 4.84
N VAL A 60 -0.72 -20.28 4.27
CA VAL A 60 0.39 -20.43 3.36
C VAL A 60 1.65 -19.87 4.01
N ASN A 61 2.72 -20.65 4.00
CA ASN A 61 4.07 -20.19 4.33
C ASN A 61 4.93 -20.33 3.09
N PHE A 62 5.61 -19.27 2.71
CA PHE A 62 6.48 -19.22 1.54
C PHE A 62 7.71 -18.38 1.82
N GLU A 63 8.73 -18.48 0.99
CA GLU A 63 10.02 -17.87 1.23
C GLU A 63 10.37 -16.89 0.10
N THR A 64 10.97 -15.78 0.47
CA THR A 64 11.48 -14.79 -0.47
C THR A 64 12.85 -15.20 -1.00
N ALA A 65 13.29 -14.59 -2.10
CA ALA A 65 14.60 -14.85 -2.70
C ALA A 65 15.79 -14.54 -1.76
N ASP A 66 15.56 -13.68 -0.75
CA ASP A 66 16.54 -13.34 0.28
C ASP A 66 16.35 -14.12 1.59
N GLY A 67 15.58 -15.23 1.56
CA GLY A 67 15.46 -16.19 2.66
C GLY A 67 14.51 -15.75 3.79
N VAL A 68 13.64 -14.78 3.59
CA VAL A 68 12.66 -14.37 4.59
C VAL A 68 11.40 -15.22 4.47
N LYS A 69 10.98 -15.84 5.57
CA LYS A 69 9.74 -16.61 5.63
C LYS A 69 8.55 -15.67 5.81
N LEU A 70 7.58 -15.78 4.92
CA LEU A 70 6.35 -15.00 4.92
C LEU A 70 5.15 -15.89 5.20
N SER A 71 4.13 -15.31 5.81
CA SER A 71 2.84 -15.93 6.09
C SER A 71 1.74 -15.24 5.31
N GLY A 72 0.81 -16.02 4.79
CA GLY A 72 -0.34 -15.53 4.05
C GLY A 72 -1.51 -16.49 4.11
N TRP A 73 -2.60 -16.11 3.47
CA TRP A 73 -3.81 -16.92 3.32
C TRP A 73 -4.21 -17.02 1.87
N PHE A 74 -4.52 -18.23 1.44
CA PHE A 74 -5.19 -18.47 0.17
C PHE A 74 -6.65 -18.85 0.45
N ILE A 75 -7.57 -18.04 -0.03
CA ILE A 75 -9.01 -18.21 0.14
C ILE A 75 -9.58 -18.67 -1.20
N PRO A 76 -9.86 -19.97 -1.39
CA PRO A 76 -10.37 -20.50 -2.66
C PRO A 76 -11.85 -20.15 -2.86
N VAL A 77 -12.23 -20.02 -4.14
CA VAL A 77 -13.62 -19.97 -4.61
C VAL A 77 -13.79 -21.04 -5.67
N GLU A 78 -14.80 -21.87 -5.57
CA GLU A 78 -15.13 -22.85 -6.59
C GLU A 78 -15.52 -22.15 -7.90
N ASN A 79 -15.02 -22.66 -9.03
CA ASN A 79 -15.23 -22.07 -10.36
C ASN A 79 -14.93 -20.56 -10.38
N CYS A 80 -13.81 -20.17 -9.75
CA CYS A 80 -13.43 -18.76 -9.60
C CYS A 80 -13.21 -18.09 -10.95
N ARG A 81 -13.44 -16.79 -10.98
CA ARG A 81 -13.25 -15.89 -12.15
C ARG A 81 -11.80 -15.46 -12.32
N GLY A 82 -10.94 -15.84 -11.39
CA GLY A 82 -9.54 -15.50 -11.29
C GLY A 82 -9.10 -15.35 -9.85
N VAL A 83 -7.88 -14.90 -9.65
CA VAL A 83 -7.24 -14.77 -8.34
C VAL A 83 -6.85 -13.33 -8.07
N VAL A 84 -7.25 -12.80 -6.93
CA VAL A 84 -6.77 -11.51 -6.40
C VAL A 84 -5.49 -11.75 -5.61
N LEU A 85 -4.39 -11.14 -6.03
CA LEU A 85 -3.19 -10.96 -5.21
C LEU A 85 -3.31 -9.63 -4.48
N PHE A 86 -3.55 -9.65 -3.18
CA PHE A 86 -3.85 -8.45 -2.41
C PHE A 86 -2.65 -7.96 -1.59
N CYS A 87 -2.11 -6.82 -1.99
CA CYS A 87 -1.11 -6.04 -1.28
C CYS A 87 -1.81 -5.09 -0.30
N HIS A 88 -1.81 -5.41 0.99
CA HIS A 88 -2.54 -4.65 2.00
C HIS A 88 -1.89 -3.30 2.34
N GLY A 89 -2.64 -2.42 3.00
CA GLY A 89 -2.15 -1.11 3.45
C GLY A 89 -1.23 -1.21 4.66
N ASN A 90 -0.66 -0.08 5.02
CA ASN A 90 0.43 0.09 5.95
C ASN A 90 0.21 -0.47 7.37
N ALA A 91 -0.99 -0.30 7.96
CA ALA A 91 -1.22 -0.65 9.37
C ALA A 91 -1.76 -2.06 9.58
N GLY A 92 -1.38 -2.70 10.67
CA GLY A 92 -1.88 -4.01 11.12
C GLY A 92 -1.33 -5.17 10.30
N ASN A 93 -2.18 -6.17 10.06
CA ASN A 93 -1.85 -7.41 9.37
C ASN A 93 -3.04 -7.93 8.56
N ILE A 94 -2.91 -9.09 7.95
CA ILE A 94 -3.95 -9.69 7.11
C ILE A 94 -5.27 -9.94 7.82
N SER A 95 -5.29 -10.16 9.16
CA SER A 95 -6.53 -10.36 9.92
C SER A 95 -7.43 -9.12 9.99
N HIS A 96 -6.88 -7.94 9.72
CA HIS A 96 -7.64 -6.69 9.65
C HIS A 96 -8.21 -6.44 8.23
N ARG A 97 -8.17 -7.41 7.32
CA ARG A 97 -8.59 -7.29 5.91
C ARG A 97 -9.74 -8.22 5.53
N LEU A 98 -10.38 -8.84 6.52
CA LEU A 98 -11.44 -9.82 6.31
C LEU A 98 -12.61 -9.28 5.48
N GLU A 99 -12.96 -8.02 5.64
CA GLU A 99 -14.02 -7.38 4.85
C GLU A 99 -13.69 -7.31 3.35
N SER A 100 -12.44 -6.97 3.02
CA SER A 100 -11.96 -6.94 1.64
C SER A 100 -11.91 -8.36 1.04
N ILE A 101 -11.44 -9.32 1.83
CA ILE A 101 -11.42 -10.75 1.45
C ILE A 101 -12.84 -11.23 1.16
N GLN A 102 -13.79 -10.95 2.07
CA GLN A 102 -15.20 -11.33 1.89
C GLN A 102 -15.81 -10.72 0.63
N MET A 103 -15.43 -9.48 0.31
CA MET A 103 -15.93 -8.81 -0.87
C MET A 103 -15.39 -9.45 -2.15
N PHE A 104 -14.09 -9.75 -2.25
CA PHE A 104 -13.52 -10.45 -3.41
C PHE A 104 -14.14 -11.84 -3.57
N ASN A 105 -14.33 -12.55 -2.45
CA ASN A 105 -15.01 -13.85 -2.45
C ASN A 105 -16.44 -13.76 -3.02
N ARG A 106 -17.25 -12.78 -2.57
CA ARG A 106 -18.62 -12.55 -3.09
C ARG A 106 -18.64 -12.15 -4.57
N LEU A 107 -17.56 -11.56 -5.08
CA LEU A 107 -17.39 -11.27 -6.50
C LEU A 107 -16.93 -12.49 -7.32
N GLY A 108 -16.73 -13.64 -6.68
CA GLY A 108 -16.32 -14.89 -7.31
C GLY A 108 -14.82 -15.00 -7.59
N PHE A 109 -13.98 -14.28 -6.83
CA PHE A 109 -12.52 -14.34 -6.95
C PHE A 109 -11.90 -15.07 -5.76
N SER A 110 -11.01 -16.03 -6.04
CA SER A 110 -10.09 -16.53 -5.04
C SER A 110 -9.15 -15.39 -4.60
N THR A 111 -8.67 -15.40 -3.37
CA THR A 111 -7.82 -14.33 -2.86
C THR A 111 -6.56 -14.91 -2.23
N PHE A 112 -5.41 -14.40 -2.63
CA PHE A 112 -4.16 -14.57 -1.93
C PHE A 112 -3.76 -13.26 -1.29
N ILE A 113 -3.66 -13.26 0.04
CA ILE A 113 -3.21 -12.13 0.85
C ILE A 113 -2.07 -12.60 1.75
N PHE A 114 -1.07 -11.76 1.97
CA PHE A 114 0.10 -12.09 2.77
C PHE A 114 0.54 -10.90 3.63
N ASP A 115 1.18 -11.19 4.75
CA ASP A 115 1.85 -10.18 5.56
C ASP A 115 3.25 -9.92 5.02
N TYR A 116 3.59 -8.65 4.81
CA TYR A 116 4.97 -8.27 4.48
C TYR A 116 5.92 -8.65 5.61
N ARG A 117 7.23 -8.75 5.30
CA ARG A 117 8.25 -8.95 6.34
C ARG A 117 8.08 -8.00 7.51
N GLY A 118 8.15 -8.53 8.72
CA GLY A 118 7.96 -7.76 9.94
C GLY A 118 6.51 -7.46 10.33
N TYR A 119 5.51 -7.85 9.51
CA TYR A 119 4.09 -7.78 9.82
C TYR A 119 3.54 -9.14 10.23
N GLY A 120 2.49 -9.15 11.03
CA GLY A 120 1.78 -10.35 11.47
C GLY A 120 2.71 -11.47 11.88
N GLU A 121 2.56 -12.64 11.25
CA GLU A 121 3.38 -13.81 11.49
C GLU A 121 4.62 -13.91 10.55
N SER A 122 4.78 -12.98 9.61
CA SER A 122 5.93 -12.92 8.72
C SER A 122 7.21 -12.56 9.47
N GLY A 123 8.32 -13.18 9.08
CA GLY A 123 9.64 -12.93 9.64
C GLY A 123 10.29 -11.65 9.11
N GLY A 124 11.57 -11.47 9.43
CA GLY A 124 12.39 -10.39 8.89
C GLY A 124 12.11 -9.00 9.46
N ARG A 125 12.73 -7.99 8.83
CA ARG A 125 12.57 -6.56 9.17
C ARG A 125 12.05 -5.81 7.96
N ILE A 126 11.07 -4.94 8.18
CA ILE A 126 10.45 -4.16 7.14
C ILE A 126 11.44 -3.18 6.49
N SER A 127 11.41 -3.10 5.18
CA SER A 127 12.10 -2.11 4.36
C SER A 127 11.39 -1.97 3.03
N GLU A 128 11.56 -0.86 2.33
CA GLU A 128 10.96 -0.65 1.01
C GLU A 128 11.32 -1.76 0.02
N ARG A 129 12.62 -2.00 -0.19
CA ARG A 129 13.09 -3.08 -1.07
C ARG A 129 12.55 -4.45 -0.63
N GLY A 130 12.47 -4.66 0.69
CA GLY A 130 11.93 -5.89 1.25
C GLY A 130 10.47 -6.12 0.86
N THR A 131 9.62 -5.08 0.92
CA THR A 131 8.22 -5.22 0.52
C THR A 131 8.05 -5.57 -0.96
N TYR A 132 8.95 -5.12 -1.83
CA TYR A 132 8.95 -5.49 -3.25
C TYR A 132 9.35 -6.96 -3.42
N THR A 133 10.40 -7.41 -2.73
CA THR A 133 10.83 -8.82 -2.73
C THR A 133 9.74 -9.73 -2.17
N ASP A 134 9.00 -9.28 -1.15
CA ASP A 134 7.87 -10.00 -0.56
C ASP A 134 6.72 -10.16 -1.56
N ALA A 135 6.36 -9.08 -2.25
CA ALA A 135 5.31 -9.10 -3.27
C ALA A 135 5.71 -9.97 -4.49
N GLU A 136 6.98 -9.95 -4.87
CA GLU A 136 7.51 -10.83 -5.91
C GLU A 136 7.45 -12.30 -5.51
N ALA A 137 7.78 -12.63 -4.27
CA ALA A 137 7.66 -13.98 -3.75
C ALA A 137 6.19 -14.46 -3.73
N ALA A 138 5.27 -13.57 -3.36
CA ALA A 138 3.82 -13.85 -3.40
C ALA A 138 3.31 -14.09 -4.82
N TRP A 139 3.77 -13.32 -5.81
CA TRP A 139 3.50 -13.54 -7.22
C TRP A 139 4.04 -14.89 -7.69
N ASN A 140 5.30 -15.18 -7.38
CA ASN A 140 5.95 -16.43 -7.77
C ASN A 140 5.27 -17.65 -7.13
N TYR A 141 4.80 -17.53 -5.89
CA TYR A 141 3.99 -18.57 -5.25
C TYR A 141 2.74 -18.91 -6.07
N LEU A 142 1.99 -17.90 -6.53
CA LEU A 142 0.80 -18.12 -7.35
C LEU A 142 1.14 -18.79 -8.68
N ILE A 143 2.20 -18.33 -9.36
CA ILE A 143 2.57 -18.84 -10.69
C ILE A 143 3.21 -20.23 -10.61
N GLN A 144 4.18 -20.43 -9.69
CA GLN A 144 5.03 -21.63 -9.70
C GLN A 144 4.49 -22.76 -8.81
N GLN A 145 3.84 -22.42 -7.68
CA GLN A 145 3.36 -23.43 -6.73
C GLN A 145 1.86 -23.71 -6.87
N ARG A 146 1.09 -22.68 -7.28
CA ARG A 146 -0.36 -22.81 -7.51
C ARG A 146 -0.70 -23.00 -9.00
N GLU A 147 0.28 -22.86 -9.89
CA GLU A 147 0.16 -23.01 -11.34
C GLU A 147 -0.94 -22.12 -11.96
N ILE A 148 -1.18 -20.94 -11.34
CA ILE A 148 -2.17 -19.98 -11.79
C ILE A 148 -1.59 -19.16 -12.94
N SER A 149 -2.33 -19.07 -14.06
CA SER A 149 -1.90 -18.28 -15.21
C SER A 149 -1.89 -16.78 -14.91
N THR A 150 -0.95 -16.05 -15.50
CA THR A 150 -0.79 -14.62 -15.25
C THR A 150 -2.02 -13.81 -15.62
N ASP A 151 -2.74 -14.21 -16.65
CA ASP A 151 -3.98 -13.60 -17.16
C ASP A 151 -5.21 -13.92 -16.30
N GLU A 152 -5.07 -14.75 -15.27
CA GLU A 152 -6.07 -14.99 -14.24
C GLU A 152 -5.84 -14.17 -12.98
N ILE A 153 -4.65 -13.54 -12.82
CA ILE A 153 -4.26 -12.79 -11.61
C ILE A 153 -4.60 -11.31 -11.76
N ILE A 154 -5.34 -10.78 -10.79
CA ILE A 154 -5.56 -9.35 -10.61
C ILE A 154 -4.76 -8.89 -9.40
N ILE A 155 -3.82 -7.97 -9.59
CA ILE A 155 -3.06 -7.39 -8.49
C ILE A 155 -3.87 -6.23 -7.92
N VAL A 156 -4.14 -6.27 -6.62
CA VAL A 156 -4.86 -5.23 -5.89
C VAL A 156 -3.96 -4.66 -4.82
N GLY A 157 -3.85 -3.33 -4.73
CA GLY A 157 -3.08 -2.69 -3.67
C GLY A 157 -3.79 -1.49 -3.07
N ARG A 158 -3.79 -1.39 -1.73
CA ARG A 158 -4.40 -0.29 -0.99
C ARG A 158 -3.37 0.54 -0.26
N SER A 159 -3.46 1.88 -0.35
CA SER A 159 -2.59 2.82 0.34
C SER A 159 -1.12 2.51 0.02
N LEU A 160 -0.26 2.23 1.00
CA LEU A 160 1.12 1.77 0.77
C LEU A 160 1.18 0.55 -0.16
N GLY A 161 0.26 -0.40 0.01
CA GLY A 161 0.15 -1.59 -0.83
C GLY A 161 -0.14 -1.27 -2.30
N GLY A 162 -0.77 -0.13 -2.60
CA GLY A 162 -1.00 0.33 -3.97
C GLY A 162 0.30 0.67 -4.70
N SER A 163 1.27 1.26 -4.01
CA SER A 163 2.61 1.48 -4.56
C SER A 163 3.34 0.16 -4.81
N ILE A 164 3.24 -0.78 -3.87
CA ILE A 164 3.85 -2.12 -3.99
C ILE A 164 3.22 -2.89 -5.15
N ALA A 165 1.89 -2.84 -5.28
CA ALA A 165 1.14 -3.47 -6.36
C ALA A 165 1.51 -2.89 -7.74
N ALA A 166 1.63 -1.57 -7.84
CA ALA A 166 2.07 -0.91 -9.07
C ALA A 166 3.51 -1.29 -9.43
N TRP A 167 4.41 -1.34 -8.45
CA TRP A 167 5.78 -1.83 -8.65
C TRP A 167 5.78 -3.29 -9.13
N LEU A 168 4.99 -4.15 -8.51
CA LEU A 168 4.90 -5.56 -8.89
C LEU A 168 4.38 -5.73 -10.33
N ALA A 169 3.40 -4.93 -10.74
CA ALA A 169 2.79 -5.03 -12.06
C ALA A 169 3.69 -4.59 -13.21
N GLN A 170 4.77 -3.83 -12.93
CA GLN A 170 5.75 -3.45 -13.95
C GLN A 170 6.40 -4.69 -14.57
N GLY A 171 6.49 -4.72 -15.90
CA GLY A 171 7.14 -5.83 -16.61
C GLY A 171 6.43 -7.18 -16.49
N ARG A 172 5.25 -7.22 -15.88
CA ARG A 172 4.36 -8.38 -15.78
C ARG A 172 3.07 -8.12 -16.54
N MET A 173 2.38 -9.19 -16.91
CA MET A 173 1.11 -9.13 -17.65
C MET A 173 -0.01 -9.78 -16.83
N PRO A 174 -0.38 -9.23 -15.66
CA PRO A 174 -1.56 -9.71 -14.94
C PRO A 174 -2.83 -9.38 -15.72
N LYS A 175 -3.95 -10.01 -15.37
CA LYS A 175 -5.28 -9.67 -15.87
C LYS A 175 -5.61 -8.19 -15.68
N GLY A 176 -5.15 -7.59 -14.58
CA GLY A 176 -5.32 -6.17 -14.30
C GLY A 176 -4.65 -5.73 -13.00
N LEU A 177 -4.52 -4.42 -12.85
CA LEU A 177 -4.04 -3.75 -11.65
C LEU A 177 -5.14 -2.87 -11.06
N ILE A 178 -5.41 -3.00 -9.77
CA ILE A 178 -6.32 -2.13 -9.03
C ILE A 178 -5.50 -1.40 -7.96
N VAL A 179 -5.52 -0.06 -7.98
CA VAL A 179 -4.81 0.81 -7.03
C VAL A 179 -5.82 1.64 -6.27
N GLU A 180 -5.87 1.46 -4.93
CA GLU A 180 -6.87 2.05 -4.06
C GLU A 180 -6.25 3.05 -3.08
N SER A 181 -6.77 4.30 -3.05
CA SER A 181 -6.39 5.35 -2.09
C SER A 181 -4.88 5.44 -1.88
N THR A 182 -4.14 5.57 -2.99
CA THR A 182 -2.67 5.53 -3.01
C THR A 182 -2.08 6.88 -3.41
N PHE A 183 -0.89 7.18 -2.94
CA PHE A 183 -0.13 8.40 -3.23
C PHE A 183 0.70 8.29 -4.52
N THR A 184 1.10 9.43 -5.10
CA THR A 184 2.02 9.50 -6.25
C THR A 184 3.43 9.04 -5.88
N SER A 185 3.93 9.53 -4.73
CA SER A 185 5.15 9.04 -4.10
C SER A 185 5.11 9.27 -2.58
N ILE A 186 5.89 8.49 -1.84
CA ILE A 186 6.04 8.71 -0.38
C ILE A 186 6.66 10.08 -0.09
N LYS A 187 7.46 10.63 -1.00
CA LYS A 187 8.04 11.97 -0.89
C LYS A 187 7.00 13.07 -1.10
N ASP A 188 6.04 12.85 -1.98
CA ASP A 188 4.97 13.82 -2.23
C ASP A 188 4.02 13.91 -1.03
N ILE A 189 3.50 12.76 -0.60
CA ILE A 189 2.62 12.75 0.58
C ILE A 189 3.36 13.24 1.84
N GLY A 190 4.61 12.87 2.03
CA GLY A 190 5.42 13.35 3.14
C GLY A 190 5.63 14.87 3.11
N ALA A 191 5.83 15.47 1.93
CA ALA A 191 5.96 16.92 1.78
C ALA A 191 4.62 17.66 2.00
N GLU A 192 3.50 17.04 1.68
CA GLU A 192 2.15 17.57 1.95
C GLU A 192 1.84 17.53 3.46
N LEU A 193 2.16 16.42 4.13
CA LEU A 193 1.92 16.26 5.57
C LEU A 193 2.88 17.07 6.46
N TYR A 194 4.09 17.31 5.98
CA TYR A 194 5.16 18.00 6.73
C TYR A 194 5.78 19.14 5.91
N PRO A 195 5.01 20.19 5.56
CA PRO A 195 5.46 21.24 4.63
C PRO A 195 6.63 22.07 5.17
N TYR A 196 6.88 22.06 6.49
CA TYR A 196 7.98 22.81 7.12
C TYR A 196 9.28 21.99 7.23
N LEU A 197 9.28 20.72 6.78
CA LEU A 197 10.45 19.86 6.78
C LEU A 197 11.01 19.71 5.36
N PRO A 198 12.31 19.56 5.18
CA PRO A 198 12.92 19.31 3.88
C PRO A 198 12.73 17.83 3.45
N VAL A 199 11.48 17.33 3.49
CA VAL A 199 11.13 15.92 3.29
C VAL A 199 11.75 15.34 2.03
N ARG A 200 11.68 16.07 0.91
CA ARG A 200 12.22 15.61 -0.39
C ARG A 200 13.73 15.37 -0.38
N LEU A 201 14.46 16.04 0.53
CA LEU A 201 15.93 15.91 0.67
C LEU A 201 16.33 14.82 1.65
N VAL A 202 15.56 14.66 2.75
CA VAL A 202 15.96 13.78 3.86
C VAL A 202 15.27 12.40 3.84
N LEU A 203 14.15 12.25 3.13
CA LEU A 203 13.41 11.00 3.07
C LEU A 203 14.15 9.99 2.19
N ARG A 204 14.49 8.84 2.79
CA ARG A 204 15.24 7.75 2.14
C ARG A 204 14.35 6.80 1.34
N PHE A 205 13.06 6.76 1.69
CA PHE A 205 12.07 5.93 1.01
C PHE A 205 11.62 6.61 -0.28
N ASN A 206 11.32 5.79 -1.28
CA ASN A 206 10.94 6.29 -2.60
C ASN A 206 9.48 5.98 -2.93
N TYR A 207 9.03 4.71 -2.81
CA TYR A 207 7.67 4.29 -3.17
C TYR A 207 7.05 5.20 -4.23
N ASN A 208 7.65 5.24 -5.43
CA ASN A 208 7.27 6.16 -6.50
C ASN A 208 6.20 5.52 -7.39
N THR A 209 4.96 5.52 -6.90
CA THR A 209 3.82 4.92 -7.59
C THR A 209 3.61 5.52 -8.98
N LEU A 210 3.93 6.81 -9.14
CA LEU A 210 3.78 7.52 -10.42
C LEU A 210 4.68 6.90 -11.49
N ASP A 211 5.98 6.73 -11.20
CA ASP A 211 6.92 6.11 -12.14
C ASP A 211 6.55 4.64 -12.42
N TYR A 212 6.05 3.92 -11.38
CA TYR A 212 5.69 2.52 -11.54
C TYR A 212 4.51 2.36 -12.48
N ILE A 213 3.45 3.15 -12.32
CA ILE A 213 2.21 3.01 -13.07
C ILE A 213 2.38 3.36 -14.56
N GLU A 214 3.30 4.26 -14.89
CA GLU A 214 3.67 4.58 -16.26
C GLU A 214 4.24 3.39 -17.05
N ASN A 215 4.81 2.41 -16.32
CA ASN A 215 5.42 1.21 -16.88
C ASN A 215 4.52 -0.03 -16.81
N VAL A 216 3.29 0.11 -16.30
CA VAL A 216 2.29 -0.97 -16.28
C VAL A 216 1.67 -1.13 -17.67
N ASN A 217 1.58 -2.39 -18.15
CA ASN A 217 1.06 -2.72 -19.47
C ASN A 217 -0.23 -3.55 -19.45
N CYS A 218 -0.84 -3.75 -18.30
CA CYS A 218 -2.16 -4.37 -18.14
C CYS A 218 -3.25 -3.31 -17.92
N PRO A 219 -4.54 -3.66 -17.99
CA PRO A 219 -5.65 -2.78 -17.61
C PRO A 219 -5.47 -2.25 -16.18
N VAL A 220 -5.77 -0.95 -15.96
CA VAL A 220 -5.61 -0.29 -14.66
C VAL A 220 -6.91 0.32 -14.17
N LEU A 221 -7.29 0.02 -12.92
CA LEU A 221 -8.36 0.70 -12.20
C LEU A 221 -7.77 1.52 -11.05
N ILE A 222 -7.99 2.82 -11.06
CA ILE A 222 -7.69 3.69 -9.91
C ILE A 222 -8.99 3.92 -9.14
N VAL A 223 -8.98 3.59 -7.86
CA VAL A 223 -10.09 3.87 -6.94
C VAL A 223 -9.63 4.89 -5.91
N HIS A 224 -10.38 5.99 -5.74
CA HIS A 224 -10.02 7.00 -4.75
C HIS A 224 -11.26 7.69 -4.17
N SER A 225 -11.22 7.94 -2.86
CA SER A 225 -12.28 8.72 -2.22
C SER A 225 -12.04 10.22 -2.39
N ARG A 226 -13.12 10.94 -2.71
CA ARG A 226 -13.06 12.42 -2.74
C ARG A 226 -12.88 13.05 -1.36
N ASN A 227 -13.19 12.33 -0.32
CA ASN A 227 -13.15 12.79 1.07
C ASN A 227 -12.00 12.13 1.86
N ASP A 228 -11.03 11.53 1.16
CA ASP A 228 -9.84 10.96 1.78
C ASP A 228 -9.03 12.08 2.46
N GLU A 229 -8.97 12.03 3.79
CA GLU A 229 -8.32 13.04 4.62
C GLU A 229 -6.82 12.80 4.79
N MET A 230 -6.35 11.59 4.44
CA MET A 230 -4.93 11.22 4.53
C MET A 230 -4.20 11.40 3.20
N ILE A 231 -4.82 10.98 2.12
CA ILE A 231 -4.22 11.02 0.77
C ILE A 231 -5.22 11.69 -0.17
N SER A 232 -4.94 12.94 -0.53
CA SER A 232 -5.81 13.72 -1.40
C SER A 232 -6.14 12.97 -2.70
N ILE A 233 -7.39 13.07 -3.16
CA ILE A 233 -7.85 12.50 -4.45
C ILE A 233 -6.99 12.97 -5.64
N GLU A 234 -6.28 14.08 -5.51
CA GLU A 234 -5.39 14.58 -6.55
C GLU A 234 -4.24 13.60 -6.85
N HIS A 235 -3.79 12.81 -5.87
CA HIS A 235 -2.85 11.73 -6.11
C HIS A 235 -3.46 10.68 -7.05
N GLY A 236 -4.69 10.24 -6.77
CA GLY A 236 -5.40 9.29 -7.63
C GLY A 236 -5.60 9.81 -9.05
N ARG A 237 -5.94 11.10 -9.21
CA ARG A 237 -6.09 11.76 -10.52
C ARG A 237 -4.77 11.83 -11.30
N LYS A 238 -3.66 12.13 -10.62
CA LYS A 238 -2.31 12.12 -11.23
C LYS A 238 -1.93 10.71 -11.67
N LEU A 239 -2.15 9.69 -10.81
CA LEU A 239 -1.90 8.28 -11.16
C LEU A 239 -2.76 7.83 -12.36
N PHE A 240 -4.05 8.19 -12.38
CA PHE A 240 -4.91 7.91 -13.51
C PHE A 240 -4.43 8.56 -14.81
N LYS A 241 -3.96 9.81 -14.74
CA LYS A 241 -3.41 10.50 -15.91
C LYS A 241 -2.18 9.79 -16.45
N ALA A 242 -1.29 9.31 -15.59
CA ALA A 242 -0.04 8.66 -15.94
C ALA A 242 -0.22 7.22 -16.45
N ALA A 243 -1.22 6.48 -15.95
CA ALA A 243 -1.50 5.12 -16.37
C ALA A 243 -1.80 5.04 -17.88
N LYS A 244 -1.34 3.93 -18.51
CA LYS A 244 -1.64 3.62 -19.92
C LYS A 244 -3.08 3.11 -20.08
N GLU A 245 -3.61 3.21 -21.31
CA GLU A 245 -4.87 2.55 -21.67
C GLU A 245 -4.69 1.02 -21.77
N PRO A 246 -5.73 0.21 -21.46
CA PRO A 246 -7.04 0.63 -20.97
C PRO A 246 -7.02 0.96 -19.47
N LYS A 247 -7.62 2.07 -19.07
CA LYS A 247 -7.69 2.52 -17.69
C LYS A 247 -9.08 3.03 -17.29
N LYS A 248 -9.39 2.98 -16.00
CA LYS A 248 -10.64 3.50 -15.44
C LYS A 248 -10.38 4.20 -14.11
N PHE A 249 -11.10 5.28 -13.84
CA PHE A 249 -11.12 5.97 -12.55
C PHE A 249 -12.47 5.73 -11.86
N LEU A 250 -12.42 5.28 -10.63
CA LEU A 250 -13.59 5.08 -9.78
C LEU A 250 -13.51 6.01 -8.57
N GLU A 251 -14.20 7.13 -8.65
CA GLU A 251 -14.33 8.03 -7.51
C GLU A 251 -15.39 7.49 -6.56
N ILE A 252 -15.04 7.37 -5.27
CA ILE A 252 -15.95 6.98 -4.19
C ILE A 252 -16.05 8.09 -3.14
N LYS A 253 -16.79 7.89 -2.06
CA LYS A 253 -16.90 8.78 -0.91
C LYS A 253 -16.51 8.03 0.35
N GLY A 254 -16.18 8.75 1.41
CA GLY A 254 -15.80 8.22 2.72
C GLY A 254 -14.36 8.58 3.10
N THR A 255 -13.98 8.35 4.36
CA THR A 255 -12.63 8.57 4.88
C THR A 255 -11.63 7.58 4.28
N HIS A 256 -10.33 7.80 4.49
CA HIS A 256 -9.27 6.90 3.98
C HIS A 256 -9.52 5.43 4.34
N ASN A 257 -9.94 5.16 5.56
CA ASN A 257 -10.14 3.80 6.06
C ASN A 257 -11.53 3.23 5.78
N GLU A 258 -12.57 4.07 5.68
CA GLU A 258 -13.98 3.65 5.66
C GLU A 258 -14.62 3.76 4.26
N ALA A 259 -13.97 4.46 3.32
CA ALA A 259 -14.53 4.77 2.00
C ALA A 259 -15.09 3.55 1.25
N ILE A 260 -14.44 2.39 1.37
CA ILE A 260 -14.88 1.16 0.72
C ILE A 260 -16.17 0.65 1.34
N MET A 261 -16.32 0.75 2.66
CA MET A 261 -17.52 0.32 3.37
C MET A 261 -18.69 1.28 3.15
N GLU A 262 -18.43 2.58 3.26
CA GLU A 262 -19.44 3.62 3.02
C GLU A 262 -19.95 3.62 1.58
N ALA A 263 -19.05 3.44 0.61
CA ALA A 263 -19.40 3.40 -0.81
C ALA A 263 -19.57 1.97 -1.35
N ARG A 264 -19.83 0.97 -0.50
CA ARG A 264 -19.77 -0.47 -0.81
C ARG A 264 -20.43 -0.86 -2.13
N LYS A 265 -21.67 -0.37 -2.37
CA LYS A 265 -22.39 -0.70 -3.61
C LYS A 265 -21.64 -0.21 -4.84
N LYS A 266 -21.30 1.09 -4.89
CA LYS A 266 -20.60 1.71 -6.02
C LYS A 266 -19.22 1.07 -6.24
N TYR A 267 -18.51 0.80 -5.14
CA TYR A 267 -17.21 0.17 -5.19
C TYR A 267 -17.30 -1.26 -5.75
N THR A 268 -18.21 -2.08 -5.22
CA THR A 268 -18.42 -3.46 -5.69
C THR A 268 -18.83 -3.53 -7.17
N GLU A 269 -19.75 -2.66 -7.60
CA GLU A 269 -20.16 -2.56 -9.01
C GLU A 269 -19.00 -2.13 -9.91
N GLY A 270 -18.18 -1.17 -9.45
CA GLY A 270 -17.00 -0.70 -10.16
C GLY A 270 -15.94 -1.77 -10.34
N LEU A 271 -15.63 -2.51 -9.26
CA LEU A 271 -14.74 -3.66 -9.30
C LEU A 271 -15.27 -4.75 -10.23
N ASN A 272 -16.54 -5.14 -10.04
CA ASN A 272 -17.15 -6.18 -10.87
C ASN A 272 -17.07 -5.83 -12.35
N SER A 273 -17.40 -4.59 -12.72
CA SER A 273 -17.31 -4.10 -14.11
C SER A 273 -15.88 -4.10 -14.67
N PHE A 274 -14.86 -3.93 -13.84
CA PHE A 274 -13.47 -3.97 -14.25
C PHE A 274 -12.94 -5.39 -14.35
N MET A 275 -13.21 -6.22 -13.35
CA MET A 275 -12.70 -7.59 -13.22
C MET A 275 -13.40 -8.59 -14.14
N SER A 276 -14.52 -8.21 -14.79
CA SER A 276 -15.27 -9.06 -15.73
C SER A 276 -14.73 -9.03 -17.16
N LYS A 277 -13.77 -8.16 -17.43
CA LYS A 277 -13.14 -8.02 -18.75
C LYS A 277 -11.89 -8.86 -18.83
#